data_67f38abb94e1878f37396c9637f08ebe
#
_entry.id   67f38abb94e1878f37396c9637f08ebe
#
_cell.length_a   1.000
_cell.length_b   1.000
_cell.length_c   1.000
_cell.angle_alpha   90.00
_cell.angle_beta   90.00
_cell.angle_gamma   90.00
#
_symmetry.space_group_name_H-M   'P 1'
#
loop_
_entity.id
_entity.type
_entity.pdbx_description
1 polymer ?
#
loop_
_entity_poly.entity_id
_entity_poly.type
_entity_poly.pdbx_seq_one_letter_code
_entity_poly.pdbx_strand_id
1 'polypeptide(L)'
;MIRVAIMGQGLVALHFEVGLEKLKRNEISDYGVPLRNWLPYKYDDIEIVASYDVDESKVGRTIYELAKQYYQGNGPLPGTLKDLIVKRGIHLNSLKGLPFKARGREEIIDYERAVSEIIDEWRNLGVDVVINTMTTEPVEPVGSINDLHERFKTAGLTASQTYAYMTALYSSRYRNAAFVNVIPSPIANDPAFLELYRTCRGVVFGDDGSTGATPLTADLLEHMYERNRKVIDIAQFNIGGNTDFLALNLPERNIMKKKTKSALVSDILGYEAPNYIRPTGYLEPLGDKKFVAMIIEYYSFGEFKDELYIAWRINDSPALAGLLVDLVRLSRIALDREIYGTVYEINAFYMKKPGPPGAKVISKFKAYELLLKWLGIKDPRT
;
A
#
# COMPACT_ATOMS: atom_id res chain seq x y z
N MET A 1 0.47 15.74 16.28
CA MET A 1 -0.71 15.21 15.57
C MET A 1 -0.34 15.04 14.12
N ILE A 2 -0.60 13.86 13.53
CA ILE A 2 -0.34 13.53 12.12
C ILE A 2 -1.70 13.38 11.44
N ARG A 3 -2.04 14.30 10.54
CA ARG A 3 -3.34 14.36 9.89
C ARG A 3 -3.33 13.60 8.57
N VAL A 4 -4.25 12.65 8.45
CA VAL A 4 -4.27 11.67 7.36
C VAL A 4 -5.49 11.86 6.47
N ALA A 5 -5.28 11.89 5.16
CA ALA A 5 -6.33 11.77 4.15
C ALA A 5 -6.21 10.42 3.43
N ILE A 6 -7.33 9.75 3.19
CA ILE A 6 -7.39 8.42 2.58
C ILE A 6 -8.05 8.52 1.22
N MET A 7 -7.38 7.94 0.19
CA MET A 7 -7.89 7.82 -1.17
C MET A 7 -8.28 6.37 -1.43
N GLY A 8 -9.59 6.13 -1.61
CA GLY A 8 -10.16 4.79 -1.79
C GLY A 8 -10.67 4.17 -0.48
N GLN A 9 -11.97 4.33 -0.21
CA GLN A 9 -12.67 3.80 0.96
C GLN A 9 -13.05 2.32 0.76
N GLY A 10 -12.03 1.46 0.67
CA GLY A 10 -12.15 0.00 0.61
C GLY A 10 -12.02 -0.66 2.00
N LEU A 11 -11.93 -2.00 2.00
CA LEU A 11 -11.78 -2.77 3.25
C LEU A 11 -10.49 -2.41 4.00
N VAL A 12 -9.39 -2.14 3.30
CA VAL A 12 -8.11 -1.75 3.92
C VAL A 12 -8.27 -0.44 4.70
N ALA A 13 -8.84 0.59 4.07
CA ALA A 13 -9.13 1.87 4.71
C ALA A 13 -10.01 1.67 5.95
N LEU A 14 -11.09 0.90 5.79
CA LEU A 14 -12.04 0.64 6.86
C LEU A 14 -11.40 -0.08 8.06
N HIS A 15 -10.56 -1.10 7.81
CA HIS A 15 -9.82 -1.78 8.87
C HIS A 15 -8.78 -0.88 9.54
N PHE A 16 -8.15 0.01 8.78
CA PHE A 16 -7.22 1.00 9.32
C PHE A 16 -7.94 2.00 10.23
N GLU A 17 -9.05 2.58 9.79
CA GLU A 17 -9.84 3.57 10.52
C GLU A 17 -10.41 3.00 11.82
N VAL A 18 -11.10 1.86 11.73
CA VAL A 18 -11.67 1.18 12.91
C VAL A 18 -10.56 0.68 13.84
N GLY A 19 -9.52 0.05 13.30
CA GLY A 19 -8.41 -0.49 14.07
C GLY A 19 -7.64 0.60 14.81
N LEU A 20 -7.34 1.72 14.15
CA LEU A 20 -6.65 2.85 14.77
C LEU A 20 -7.45 3.44 15.95
N GLU A 21 -8.76 3.66 15.78
CA GLU A 21 -9.60 4.20 16.83
C GLU A 21 -9.74 3.24 18.03
N LYS A 22 -9.74 1.92 17.78
CA LYS A 22 -9.72 0.91 18.84
C LYS A 22 -8.36 0.83 19.55
N LEU A 23 -7.24 0.97 18.81
CA LEU A 23 -5.90 1.03 19.39
C LEU A 23 -5.74 2.21 20.35
N LYS A 24 -6.18 3.41 19.95
CA LYS A 24 -6.17 4.62 20.78
C LYS A 24 -6.90 4.43 22.11
N ARG A 25 -7.97 3.64 22.12
CA ARG A 25 -8.79 3.35 23.30
C ARG A 25 -8.34 2.13 24.09
N ASN A 26 -7.24 1.47 23.66
CA ASN A 26 -6.78 0.21 24.23
C ASN A 26 -7.85 -0.90 24.21
N GLU A 27 -8.77 -0.86 23.23
CA GLU A 27 -9.81 -1.89 23.02
C GLU A 27 -9.28 -3.13 22.29
N ILE A 28 -8.14 -3.01 21.62
CA ILE A 28 -7.41 -4.08 20.94
C ILE A 28 -5.92 -3.98 21.21
N SER A 29 -5.22 -5.10 21.12
CA SER A 29 -3.75 -5.15 21.14
C SER A 29 -3.17 -4.65 19.80
N ASP A 30 -1.92 -4.22 19.81
CA ASP A 30 -1.19 -3.75 18.63
C ASP A 30 -0.60 -4.88 17.77
N TYR A 31 -1.18 -6.08 17.84
CA TYR A 31 -0.79 -7.19 16.97
C TYR A 31 -0.95 -6.82 15.49
N GLY A 32 0.08 -7.09 14.68
CA GLY A 32 0.10 -6.72 13.28
C GLY A 32 0.63 -5.30 13.00
N VAL A 33 0.99 -4.52 14.04
CA VAL A 33 1.72 -3.26 13.92
C VAL A 33 3.21 -3.54 14.21
N PRO A 34 4.09 -3.64 13.20
CA PRO A 34 5.46 -4.16 13.37
C PRO A 34 6.32 -3.36 14.36
N LEU A 35 6.23 -2.03 14.32
CA LEU A 35 7.03 -1.15 15.18
C LEU A 35 6.34 -0.78 16.51
N ARG A 36 5.14 -1.33 16.76
CA ARG A 36 4.43 -1.16 18.04
C ARG A 36 4.48 0.30 18.52
N ASN A 37 4.69 0.52 19.80
CA ASN A 37 4.87 1.84 20.43
C ASN A 37 6.35 2.30 20.52
N TRP A 38 7.25 1.74 19.68
CA TRP A 38 8.68 2.08 19.72
C TRP A 38 9.01 3.41 19.05
N LEU A 39 8.15 3.87 18.15
CA LEU A 39 8.33 5.14 17.45
C LEU A 39 8.06 6.34 18.38
N PRO A 40 8.66 7.51 18.10
CA PRO A 40 8.38 8.74 18.85
C PRO A 40 6.92 9.16 18.77
N TYR A 41 6.29 8.96 17.62
CA TYR A 41 4.85 9.18 17.43
C TYR A 41 4.05 7.96 17.89
N LYS A 42 2.96 8.21 18.64
CA LYS A 42 2.08 7.18 19.20
C LYS A 42 0.81 7.05 18.33
N TYR A 43 -0.04 6.09 18.65
CA TYR A 43 -1.31 5.90 17.95
C TYR A 43 -2.23 7.11 18.09
N ASP A 44 -2.23 7.74 19.27
CA ASP A 44 -3.00 8.96 19.57
C ASP A 44 -2.55 10.17 18.75
N ASP A 45 -1.32 10.16 18.24
CA ASP A 45 -0.81 11.22 17.37
C ASP A 45 -1.36 11.17 15.94
N ILE A 46 -2.09 10.12 15.56
CA ILE A 46 -2.66 9.95 14.21
C ILE A 46 -4.13 10.38 14.24
N GLU A 47 -4.51 11.27 13.34
CA GLU A 47 -5.89 11.72 13.13
C GLU A 47 -6.30 11.55 11.68
N ILE A 48 -7.36 10.78 11.40
CA ILE A 48 -7.93 10.67 10.07
C ILE A 48 -8.89 11.84 9.88
N VAL A 49 -8.58 12.75 8.96
CA VAL A 49 -9.29 14.00 8.76
C VAL A 49 -10.12 14.05 7.48
N ALA A 50 -9.84 13.16 6.53
CA ALA A 50 -10.60 13.07 5.29
C ALA A 50 -10.53 11.66 4.69
N SER A 51 -11.60 11.27 4.03
CA SER A 51 -11.68 10.05 3.22
C SER A 51 -12.39 10.35 1.92
N TYR A 52 -11.89 9.81 0.81
CA TYR A 52 -12.41 10.02 -0.53
C TYR A 52 -12.64 8.69 -1.24
N ASP A 53 -13.75 8.59 -1.95
CA ASP A 53 -14.07 7.49 -2.85
C ASP A 53 -14.85 8.03 -4.07
N VAL A 54 -15.01 7.20 -5.08
CA VAL A 54 -15.79 7.51 -6.29
C VAL A 54 -16.98 6.58 -6.48
N ASP A 55 -17.07 5.51 -5.69
CA ASP A 55 -18.20 4.59 -5.66
C ASP A 55 -19.43 5.29 -5.06
N GLU A 56 -20.48 5.44 -5.88
CA GLU A 56 -21.70 6.14 -5.46
C GLU A 56 -22.43 5.48 -4.28
N SER A 57 -22.16 4.20 -4.02
CA SER A 57 -22.71 3.52 -2.84
C SER A 57 -22.05 3.90 -1.52
N LYS A 58 -20.88 4.57 -1.58
CA LYS A 58 -20.09 4.97 -0.40
C LYS A 58 -20.04 6.47 -0.19
N VAL A 59 -19.97 7.26 -1.27
CA VAL A 59 -19.90 8.72 -1.20
C VAL A 59 -21.11 9.30 -0.46
N GLY A 60 -20.85 10.18 0.51
CA GLY A 60 -21.86 10.80 1.35
C GLY A 60 -22.25 9.99 2.61
N ARG A 61 -21.74 8.77 2.75
CA ARG A 61 -21.95 7.95 3.95
C ARG A 61 -20.83 8.18 4.96
N THR A 62 -21.15 7.97 6.23
CA THR A 62 -20.15 7.99 7.29
C THR A 62 -19.33 6.70 7.31
N ILE A 63 -18.08 6.78 7.80
CA ILE A 63 -17.24 5.59 7.99
C ILE A 63 -17.93 4.60 8.95
N TYR A 64 -18.67 5.10 9.92
CA TYR A 64 -19.43 4.27 10.85
C TYR A 64 -20.50 3.41 10.14
N GLU A 65 -21.24 4.00 9.19
CA GLU A 65 -22.25 3.27 8.39
C GLU A 65 -21.62 2.20 7.50
N LEU A 66 -20.46 2.52 6.87
CA LEU A 66 -19.72 1.56 6.09
C LEU A 66 -19.14 0.43 6.97
N ALA A 67 -18.66 0.78 8.18
CA ALA A 67 -18.15 -0.21 9.12
C ALA A 67 -19.26 -1.16 9.59
N LYS A 68 -20.47 -0.68 9.85
CA LYS A 68 -21.61 -1.56 10.16
C LYS A 68 -21.90 -2.60 9.08
N GLN A 69 -21.67 -2.23 7.83
CA GLN A 69 -21.98 -3.10 6.69
C GLN A 69 -20.86 -4.07 6.34
N TYR A 70 -19.59 -3.64 6.44
CA TYR A 70 -18.46 -4.36 5.84
C TYR A 70 -17.39 -4.80 6.83
N TYR A 71 -17.30 -4.19 8.03
CA TYR A 71 -16.28 -4.55 9.00
C TYR A 71 -16.63 -5.88 9.69
N GLN A 72 -15.71 -6.84 9.63
CA GLN A 72 -15.90 -8.19 10.18
C GLN A 72 -15.10 -8.43 11.47
N GLY A 73 -14.53 -7.41 12.06
CA GLY A 73 -13.79 -7.53 13.32
C GLY A 73 -14.70 -7.53 14.55
N ASN A 74 -14.13 -7.89 15.69
CA ASN A 74 -14.86 -8.05 16.94
C ASN A 74 -15.12 -6.72 17.68
N GLY A 75 -16.15 -6.72 18.52
CA GLY A 75 -16.49 -5.65 19.46
C GLY A 75 -17.21 -4.46 18.82
N PRO A 76 -17.61 -3.47 19.64
CA PRO A 76 -18.38 -2.32 19.19
C PRO A 76 -17.58 -1.42 18.25
N LEU A 77 -18.26 -0.71 17.36
CA LEU A 77 -17.64 0.27 16.47
C LEU A 77 -17.41 1.59 17.21
N PRO A 78 -16.24 2.23 17.01
CA PRO A 78 -15.95 3.52 17.61
C PRO A 78 -16.92 4.62 17.16
N GLY A 79 -17.46 5.38 18.11
CA GLY A 79 -18.44 6.45 17.83
C GLY A 79 -17.86 7.63 17.05
N THR A 80 -16.56 7.90 17.17
CA THR A 80 -15.83 8.94 16.42
C THR A 80 -15.92 8.79 14.90
N LEU A 81 -16.15 7.57 14.42
CA LEU A 81 -16.30 7.31 12.96
C LEU A 81 -17.62 7.84 12.38
N LYS A 82 -18.55 8.34 13.20
CA LYS A 82 -19.79 8.97 12.75
C LYS A 82 -19.57 10.37 12.18
N ASP A 83 -18.48 11.02 12.56
CA ASP A 83 -18.18 12.39 12.16
C ASP A 83 -17.37 12.45 10.86
N LEU A 84 -16.84 11.32 10.40
CA LEU A 84 -16.06 11.24 9.17
C LEU A 84 -16.92 10.72 8.01
N ILE A 85 -17.20 11.61 7.05
CA ILE A 85 -18.02 11.33 5.86
C ILE A 85 -17.09 11.09 4.66
N VAL A 86 -17.39 10.06 3.87
CA VAL A 86 -16.69 9.80 2.60
C VAL A 86 -17.05 10.87 1.59
N LYS A 87 -16.05 11.62 1.16
CA LYS A 87 -16.17 12.67 0.15
C LYS A 87 -15.95 12.11 -1.25
N ARG A 88 -16.48 12.80 -2.25
CA ARG A 88 -16.24 12.44 -3.66
C ARG A 88 -14.82 12.80 -4.06
N GLY A 89 -14.10 11.80 -4.56
CA GLY A 89 -12.73 11.93 -5.06
C GLY A 89 -12.64 12.10 -6.58
N ILE A 90 -11.42 11.89 -7.10
CA ILE A 90 -11.09 11.89 -8.53
C ILE A 90 -11.20 10.46 -9.07
N HIS A 91 -11.93 10.29 -10.18
CA HIS A 91 -12.20 8.99 -10.79
C HIS A 91 -11.27 8.68 -11.98
N LEU A 92 -11.21 9.56 -12.98
CA LEU A 92 -10.40 9.37 -14.20
C LEU A 92 -10.43 7.92 -14.71
N ASN A 93 -11.62 7.32 -14.73
CA ASN A 93 -11.86 5.92 -15.11
C ASN A 93 -11.16 4.86 -14.21
N SER A 94 -10.78 5.17 -12.98
CA SER A 94 -10.07 4.25 -12.08
C SER A 94 -10.80 2.92 -11.84
N LEU A 95 -12.14 2.91 -11.90
CA LEU A 95 -12.98 1.71 -11.75
C LEU A 95 -13.53 1.18 -13.07
N LYS A 96 -13.02 1.64 -14.23
CA LYS A 96 -13.48 1.15 -15.54
C LYS A 96 -13.34 -0.38 -15.63
N GLY A 97 -14.39 -1.01 -16.17
CA GLY A 97 -14.45 -2.47 -16.32
C GLY A 97 -14.86 -3.25 -15.07
N LEU A 98 -15.05 -2.57 -13.94
CA LEU A 98 -15.53 -3.18 -12.70
C LEU A 98 -17.04 -2.93 -12.50
N PRO A 99 -17.75 -3.80 -11.75
CA PRO A 99 -19.19 -3.71 -11.56
C PRO A 99 -19.59 -2.66 -10.49
N PHE A 100 -18.92 -1.50 -10.49
CA PHE A 100 -19.20 -0.40 -9.58
C PHE A 100 -19.77 0.80 -10.34
N LYS A 101 -20.77 1.44 -9.76
CA LYS A 101 -21.26 2.73 -10.25
C LYS A 101 -20.39 3.82 -9.63
N ALA A 102 -19.48 4.35 -10.42
CA ALA A 102 -18.52 5.34 -9.99
C ALA A 102 -18.72 6.68 -10.70
N ARG A 103 -18.47 7.76 -9.98
CA ARG A 103 -18.47 9.12 -10.51
C ARG A 103 -17.46 9.98 -9.75
N GLY A 104 -16.55 10.60 -10.44
CA GLY A 104 -15.56 11.51 -9.91
C GLY A 104 -16.09 12.93 -9.69
N ARG A 105 -15.33 13.74 -8.93
CA ARG A 105 -15.62 15.17 -8.77
C ARG A 105 -15.44 15.91 -10.09
N GLU A 106 -14.42 15.53 -10.89
CA GLU A 106 -14.13 16.06 -12.21
C GLU A 106 -15.20 15.77 -13.27
N GLU A 107 -16.10 14.85 -12.99
CA GLU A 107 -17.27 14.56 -13.84
C GLU A 107 -18.50 15.42 -13.48
N ILE A 108 -18.40 16.24 -12.41
CA ILE A 108 -19.46 17.12 -11.93
C ILE A 108 -19.07 18.58 -12.18
N ILE A 109 -17.80 18.92 -11.90
CA ILE A 109 -17.15 20.19 -12.18
C ILE A 109 -15.93 19.91 -13.07
N ASP A 110 -15.30 20.95 -13.64
CA ASP A 110 -14.10 20.72 -14.43
C ASP A 110 -12.93 20.15 -13.59
N TYR A 111 -11.98 19.49 -14.29
CA TYR A 111 -10.86 18.79 -13.65
C TYR A 111 -9.98 19.73 -12.80
N GLU A 112 -9.63 20.89 -13.34
CA GLU A 112 -8.74 21.86 -12.65
C GLU A 112 -9.38 22.34 -11.33
N ARG A 113 -10.66 22.64 -11.38
CA ARG A 113 -11.44 23.03 -10.20
C ARG A 113 -11.56 21.88 -9.21
N ALA A 114 -11.82 20.65 -9.66
CA ALA A 114 -11.92 19.49 -8.80
C ALA A 114 -10.61 19.24 -8.02
N VAL A 115 -9.47 19.34 -8.72
CA VAL A 115 -8.13 19.25 -8.12
C VAL A 115 -7.90 20.36 -7.09
N SER A 116 -8.19 21.62 -7.47
CA SER A 116 -8.00 22.78 -6.59
C SER A 116 -8.82 22.68 -5.32
N GLU A 117 -10.10 22.31 -5.43
CA GLU A 117 -11.00 22.17 -4.26
C GLU A 117 -10.48 21.10 -3.28
N ILE A 118 -9.97 19.96 -3.76
CA ILE A 118 -9.41 18.90 -2.90
C ILE A 118 -8.12 19.40 -2.22
N ILE A 119 -7.24 20.10 -2.94
CA ILE A 119 -6.02 20.68 -2.35
C ILE A 119 -6.35 21.73 -1.28
N ASP A 120 -7.35 22.57 -1.51
CA ASP A 120 -7.82 23.54 -0.53
C ASP A 120 -8.46 22.86 0.70
N GLU A 121 -9.20 21.76 0.52
CA GLU A 121 -9.68 20.95 1.63
C GLU A 121 -8.51 20.41 2.47
N TRP A 122 -7.46 19.85 1.82
CA TRP A 122 -6.27 19.37 2.53
C TRP A 122 -5.55 20.48 3.29
N ARG A 123 -5.45 21.67 2.67
CA ARG A 123 -4.89 22.85 3.33
C ARG A 123 -5.66 23.23 4.58
N ASN A 124 -6.98 23.32 4.49
CA ASN A 124 -7.84 23.69 5.60
C ASN A 124 -7.78 22.64 6.73
N LEU A 125 -7.65 21.36 6.38
CA LEU A 125 -7.52 20.25 7.33
C LEU A 125 -6.10 20.07 7.84
N GLY A 126 -5.09 20.68 7.21
CA GLY A 126 -3.67 20.55 7.55
C GLY A 126 -3.13 19.13 7.36
N VAL A 127 -3.42 18.49 6.22
CA VAL A 127 -3.02 17.12 5.92
C VAL A 127 -1.50 16.96 5.92
N ASP A 128 -0.98 15.95 6.60
CA ASP A 128 0.43 15.56 6.63
C ASP A 128 0.71 14.35 5.74
N VAL A 129 -0.23 13.41 5.66
CA VAL A 129 -0.07 12.14 4.94
C VAL A 129 -1.31 11.84 4.11
N VAL A 130 -1.10 11.53 2.85
CA VAL A 130 -2.13 11.02 1.93
C VAL A 130 -1.86 9.54 1.68
N ILE A 131 -2.83 8.67 1.98
CA ILE A 131 -2.73 7.23 1.78
C ILE A 131 -3.54 6.82 0.56
N ASN A 132 -2.92 6.11 -0.38
CA ASN A 132 -3.59 5.52 -1.53
C ASN A 132 -3.88 4.03 -1.30
N THR A 133 -5.15 3.73 -1.03
CA THR A 133 -5.74 2.38 -0.89
C THR A 133 -6.76 2.09 -1.98
N MET A 134 -6.70 2.80 -3.10
CA MET A 134 -7.60 2.61 -4.24
C MET A 134 -7.47 1.22 -4.84
N THR A 135 -8.44 0.85 -5.66
CA THR A 135 -8.35 -0.38 -6.47
C THR A 135 -7.18 -0.27 -7.46
N THR A 136 -6.43 -1.36 -7.64
CA THR A 136 -5.31 -1.44 -8.60
C THR A 136 -5.67 -0.86 -9.96
N GLU A 137 -4.95 0.15 -10.42
CA GLU A 137 -5.10 0.76 -11.74
C GLU A 137 -4.03 0.24 -12.71
N PRO A 138 -4.37 0.04 -14.00
CA PRO A 138 -3.37 -0.14 -15.04
C PRO A 138 -2.63 1.18 -15.26
N VAL A 139 -1.32 1.20 -15.00
CA VAL A 139 -0.50 2.40 -15.03
C VAL A 139 0.80 2.13 -15.76
N GLU A 140 1.18 3.00 -16.67
CA GLU A 140 2.54 3.02 -17.24
C GLU A 140 3.37 4.15 -16.59
N PRO A 141 4.67 3.93 -16.38
CA PRO A 141 5.58 4.97 -15.91
C PRO A 141 5.54 6.20 -16.79
N VAL A 142 5.69 7.38 -16.19
CA VAL A 142 5.61 8.64 -16.92
C VAL A 142 6.95 9.00 -17.58
N GLY A 143 8.07 8.51 -17.05
CA GLY A 143 9.40 8.64 -17.64
C GLY A 143 10.10 9.98 -17.42
N SER A 144 9.44 11.13 -17.53
CA SER A 144 10.06 12.43 -17.30
C SER A 144 9.16 13.39 -16.52
N ILE A 145 9.77 14.32 -15.80
CA ILE A 145 9.04 15.33 -15.02
C ILE A 145 8.24 16.28 -15.91
N ASN A 146 8.74 16.59 -17.11
CA ASN A 146 8.02 17.45 -18.05
C ASN A 146 6.75 16.78 -18.57
N ASP A 147 6.83 15.50 -18.95
CA ASP A 147 5.66 14.71 -19.36
C ASP A 147 4.67 14.55 -18.20
N LEU A 148 5.15 14.37 -16.97
CA LEU A 148 4.33 14.31 -15.77
C LEU A 148 3.54 15.62 -15.58
N HIS A 149 4.17 16.78 -15.75
CA HIS A 149 3.50 18.08 -15.67
C HIS A 149 2.44 18.27 -16.76
N GLU A 150 2.75 17.90 -18.00
CA GLU A 150 1.81 18.03 -19.11
C GLU A 150 0.61 17.09 -18.97
N ARG A 151 0.84 15.82 -18.60
CA ARG A 151 -0.25 14.88 -18.35
C ARG A 151 -1.14 15.32 -17.19
N PHE A 152 -0.57 15.89 -16.13
CA PHE A 152 -1.38 16.41 -15.02
C PHE A 152 -2.30 17.53 -15.48
N LYS A 153 -1.80 18.50 -16.24
CA LYS A 153 -2.60 19.63 -16.76
C LYS A 153 -3.74 19.18 -17.69
N THR A 154 -3.52 18.13 -18.45
CA THR A 154 -4.47 17.63 -19.45
C THR A 154 -5.36 16.49 -18.96
N ALA A 155 -5.38 16.20 -17.66
CA ALA A 155 -6.06 15.05 -17.06
C ALA A 155 -5.62 13.68 -17.69
N GLY A 156 -4.38 13.60 -18.16
CA GLY A 156 -3.81 12.43 -18.82
C GLY A 156 -3.11 11.46 -17.85
N LEU A 157 -3.18 11.71 -16.53
CA LEU A 157 -2.73 10.80 -15.48
C LEU A 157 -3.87 9.88 -15.03
N THR A 158 -3.53 8.75 -14.41
CA THR A 158 -4.53 7.96 -13.66
C THR A 158 -4.91 8.66 -12.36
N ALA A 159 -5.98 8.22 -11.71
CA ALA A 159 -6.39 8.82 -10.44
C ALA A 159 -5.31 8.70 -9.37
N SER A 160 -4.61 7.55 -9.25
CA SER A 160 -3.49 7.36 -8.32
C SER A 160 -2.33 8.31 -8.59
N GLN A 161 -1.94 8.46 -9.86
CA GLN A 161 -0.89 9.40 -10.27
C GLN A 161 -1.31 10.85 -10.02
N THR A 162 -2.58 11.17 -10.24
CA THR A 162 -3.14 12.50 -9.97
C THR A 162 -3.04 12.84 -8.49
N TYR A 163 -3.46 11.95 -7.60
CA TYR A 163 -3.34 12.18 -6.15
C TYR A 163 -1.88 12.28 -5.69
N ALA A 164 -0.99 11.46 -6.24
CA ALA A 164 0.44 11.57 -5.95
C ALA A 164 1.00 12.92 -6.38
N TYR A 165 0.63 13.43 -7.56
CA TYR A 165 1.03 14.74 -8.05
C TYR A 165 0.43 15.87 -7.19
N MET A 166 -0.86 15.79 -6.86
CA MET A 166 -1.54 16.75 -5.98
C MET A 166 -0.87 16.84 -4.61
N THR A 167 -0.44 15.71 -4.04
CA THR A 167 0.27 15.68 -2.75
C THR A 167 1.62 16.40 -2.85
N ALA A 168 2.36 16.21 -3.94
CA ALA A 168 3.62 16.94 -4.17
C ALA A 168 3.40 18.45 -4.35
N LEU A 169 2.37 18.85 -5.12
CA LEU A 169 1.99 20.27 -5.24
C LEU A 169 1.61 20.87 -3.89
N TYR A 170 0.80 20.17 -3.12
CA TYR A 170 0.40 20.57 -1.77
C TYR A 170 1.63 20.74 -0.88
N SER A 171 2.57 19.77 -0.95
CA SER A 171 3.82 19.80 -0.19
C SER A 171 4.65 21.06 -0.50
N SER A 172 4.77 21.42 -1.77
CA SER A 172 5.56 22.60 -2.16
C SER A 172 4.92 23.94 -1.81
N ARG A 173 3.58 23.99 -1.76
CA ARG A 173 2.86 25.27 -1.62
C ARG A 173 2.45 25.60 -0.19
N TYR A 174 2.18 24.60 0.61
CA TYR A 174 1.52 24.81 1.89
C TYR A 174 2.23 24.14 3.07
N ARG A 175 2.50 22.84 2.99
CA ARG A 175 3.04 22.07 4.09
C ARG A 175 3.66 20.77 3.59
N ASN A 176 4.90 20.49 3.99
CA ASN A 176 5.57 19.24 3.64
C ASN A 176 4.66 18.03 3.96
N ALA A 177 4.42 17.20 2.96
CA ALA A 177 3.49 16.10 3.04
C ALA A 177 4.06 14.80 2.44
N ALA A 178 3.49 13.67 2.87
CA ALA A 178 3.85 12.37 2.37
C ALA A 178 2.71 11.71 1.60
N PHE A 179 3.06 10.93 0.58
CA PHE A 179 2.15 10.03 -0.14
C PHE A 179 2.54 8.58 0.10
N VAL A 180 1.62 7.78 0.59
CA VAL A 180 1.83 6.35 0.86
C VAL A 180 1.04 5.54 -0.16
N ASN A 181 1.74 4.94 -1.12
CA ASN A 181 1.14 4.15 -2.18
C ASN A 181 1.19 2.66 -1.87
N VAL A 182 0.07 2.08 -1.43
CA VAL A 182 0.02 0.64 -1.11
C VAL A 182 -0.62 -0.22 -2.20
N ILE A 183 -0.84 0.35 -3.38
CA ILE A 183 -1.28 -0.38 -4.57
C ILE A 183 -0.12 -0.58 -5.57
N PRO A 184 -0.21 -1.51 -6.51
CA PRO A 184 0.91 -1.84 -7.42
C PRO A 184 1.17 -0.81 -8.53
N SER A 185 0.44 0.31 -8.58
CA SER A 185 0.71 1.41 -9.51
C SER A 185 2.07 2.04 -9.21
N PRO A 186 3.01 2.14 -10.18
CA PRO A 186 4.35 2.67 -9.93
C PRO A 186 4.33 4.18 -9.68
N ILE A 187 4.58 4.58 -8.44
CA ILE A 187 4.77 5.96 -8.00
C ILE A 187 6.16 6.12 -7.38
N ALA A 188 6.49 5.35 -6.33
CA ALA A 188 7.83 5.36 -5.74
C ALA A 188 8.88 4.66 -6.63
N ASN A 189 8.44 3.92 -7.64
CA ASN A 189 9.27 3.32 -8.68
C ASN A 189 9.26 4.10 -10.01
N ASP A 190 8.73 5.31 -10.04
CA ASP A 190 8.78 6.18 -11.21
C ASP A 190 9.77 7.33 -10.97
N PRO A 191 10.85 7.47 -11.79
CA PRO A 191 11.85 8.52 -11.63
C PRO A 191 11.26 9.92 -11.65
N ALA A 192 10.23 10.18 -12.48
CA ALA A 192 9.59 11.49 -12.59
C ALA A 192 8.89 11.90 -11.27
N PHE A 193 8.19 10.97 -10.63
CA PHE A 193 7.60 11.24 -9.32
C PHE A 193 8.66 11.44 -8.24
N LEU A 194 9.75 10.67 -8.23
CA LEU A 194 10.81 10.85 -7.25
C LEU A 194 11.49 12.21 -7.38
N GLU A 195 11.73 12.67 -8.61
CA GLU A 195 12.26 14.00 -8.86
C GLU A 195 11.29 15.08 -8.38
N LEU A 196 9.98 14.92 -8.69
CA LEU A 196 8.93 15.82 -8.22
C LEU A 196 8.90 15.92 -6.69
N TYR A 197 8.92 14.77 -5.98
CA TYR A 197 8.85 14.75 -4.51
C TYR A 197 10.09 15.36 -3.86
N ARG A 198 11.31 15.17 -4.43
CA ARG A 198 12.52 15.83 -3.95
C ARG A 198 12.43 17.35 -4.11
N THR A 199 11.99 17.80 -5.28
CA THR A 199 11.83 19.23 -5.57
C THR A 199 10.77 19.90 -4.70
N CYS A 200 9.66 19.20 -4.46
CA CYS A 200 8.53 19.68 -3.67
C CYS A 200 8.68 19.47 -2.16
N ARG A 201 9.82 18.98 -1.68
CA ARG A 201 10.08 18.66 -0.27
C ARG A 201 9.03 17.71 0.34
N GLY A 202 8.57 16.76 -0.46
CA GLY A 202 7.65 15.72 -0.06
C GLY A 202 8.32 14.36 0.07
N VAL A 203 7.58 13.40 0.63
CA VAL A 203 8.00 12.00 0.76
C VAL A 203 7.01 11.09 0.05
N VAL A 204 7.50 10.05 -0.61
CA VAL A 204 6.66 9.01 -1.21
C VAL A 204 7.15 7.62 -0.80
N PHE A 205 6.26 6.80 -0.25
CA PHE A 205 6.49 5.38 0.01
C PHE A 205 5.66 4.54 -0.94
N GLY A 206 6.26 3.47 -1.48
CA GLY A 206 5.60 2.58 -2.44
C GLY A 206 6.60 1.55 -2.99
N ASP A 207 6.13 0.61 -3.79
CA ASP A 207 4.73 0.41 -4.20
C ASP A 207 4.27 -1.00 -3.81
N ASP A 208 2.96 -1.21 -3.73
CA ASP A 208 2.31 -2.48 -3.38
C ASP A 208 2.62 -2.96 -1.94
N GLY A 209 1.73 -2.68 -1.00
CA GLY A 209 1.89 -3.03 0.42
C GLY A 209 2.23 -4.49 0.66
N SER A 210 3.23 -4.74 1.51
CA SER A 210 3.84 -6.07 1.71
C SER A 210 3.00 -6.95 2.62
N THR A 211 1.86 -7.42 2.12
CA THR A 211 0.96 -8.36 2.79
C THR A 211 0.83 -9.67 2.03
N GLY A 212 0.06 -10.58 2.57
CA GLY A 212 -0.17 -11.88 1.95
C GLY A 212 1.06 -12.77 2.02
N ALA A 213 1.25 -13.59 0.99
CA ALA A 213 2.32 -14.57 0.97
C ALA A 213 3.69 -14.00 0.62
N THR A 214 3.76 -12.83 -0.02
CA THR A 214 5.05 -12.27 -0.51
C THR A 214 6.11 -12.10 0.58
N PRO A 215 5.79 -11.58 1.78
CA PRO A 215 6.76 -11.53 2.88
C PRO A 215 7.33 -12.90 3.24
N LEU A 216 6.46 -13.91 3.45
CA LEU A 216 6.89 -15.26 3.77
C LEU A 216 7.70 -15.90 2.65
N THR A 217 7.29 -15.70 1.39
CA THR A 217 8.05 -16.19 0.23
C THR A 217 9.47 -15.60 0.21
N ALA A 218 9.62 -14.30 0.45
CA ALA A 218 10.91 -13.63 0.53
C ALA A 218 11.81 -14.25 1.63
N ASP A 219 11.25 -14.50 2.80
CA ASP A 219 11.96 -15.06 3.95
C ASP A 219 12.34 -16.54 3.73
N LEU A 220 11.47 -17.32 3.08
CA LEU A 220 11.77 -18.70 2.71
C LEU A 220 12.87 -18.81 1.64
N LEU A 221 12.85 -17.93 0.64
CA LEU A 221 13.93 -17.87 -0.37
C LEU A 221 15.26 -17.48 0.27
N GLU A 222 15.29 -16.57 1.22
CA GLU A 222 16.48 -16.24 2.01
C GLU A 222 16.96 -17.44 2.82
N HIS A 223 16.04 -18.15 3.49
CA HIS A 223 16.36 -19.39 4.20
C HIS A 223 16.98 -20.45 3.28
N MET A 224 16.52 -20.58 2.03
CA MET A 224 17.12 -21.50 1.05
C MET A 224 18.52 -21.04 0.66
N TYR A 225 18.69 -19.75 0.38
CA TYR A 225 19.97 -19.15 -0.01
C TYR A 225 21.03 -19.31 1.09
N GLU A 226 20.72 -18.96 2.33
CA GLU A 226 21.65 -19.03 3.47
C GLU A 226 22.11 -20.46 3.79
N ARG A 227 21.31 -21.46 3.45
CA ARG A 227 21.66 -22.88 3.62
C ARG A 227 22.25 -23.51 2.38
N ASN A 228 22.59 -22.71 1.37
CA ASN A 228 23.09 -23.20 0.08
C ASN A 228 22.19 -24.28 -0.53
N ARG A 229 20.87 -24.17 -0.36
CA ARG A 229 19.87 -25.02 -0.99
C ARG A 229 19.52 -24.44 -2.36
N LYS A 230 19.71 -25.25 -3.41
CA LYS A 230 19.45 -24.79 -4.78
C LYS A 230 17.97 -24.91 -5.11
N VAL A 231 17.23 -23.80 -5.10
CA VAL A 231 15.83 -23.79 -5.56
C VAL A 231 15.77 -24.16 -7.04
N ILE A 232 14.98 -25.16 -7.37
CA ILE A 232 14.76 -25.68 -8.73
C ILE A 232 13.61 -24.90 -9.36
N ASP A 233 12.49 -24.83 -8.65
CA ASP A 233 11.32 -24.04 -9.04
C ASP A 233 10.46 -23.62 -7.82
N ILE A 234 9.54 -22.69 -8.07
CA ILE A 234 8.56 -22.27 -7.09
C ILE A 234 7.20 -22.00 -7.75
N ALA A 235 6.16 -22.62 -7.24
CA ALA A 235 4.78 -22.32 -7.59
C ALA A 235 4.03 -21.75 -6.40
N GLN A 236 3.34 -20.61 -6.58
CA GLN A 236 2.52 -19.99 -5.55
C GLN A 236 1.18 -19.54 -6.12
N PHE A 237 0.13 -20.15 -5.63
CA PHE A 237 -1.24 -19.88 -5.99
C PHE A 237 -1.88 -18.98 -4.93
N ASN A 238 -2.54 -17.91 -5.38
CA ASN A 238 -3.21 -16.96 -4.51
C ASN A 238 -4.67 -16.80 -4.96
N ILE A 239 -5.61 -17.16 -4.12
CA ILE A 239 -7.05 -17.04 -4.36
C ILE A 239 -7.64 -16.13 -3.28
N GLY A 240 -8.43 -15.15 -3.67
CA GLY A 240 -9.11 -14.22 -2.76
C GLY A 240 -10.55 -13.99 -3.18
N GLY A 241 -11.37 -13.43 -2.27
CA GLY A 241 -12.78 -13.13 -2.52
C GLY A 241 -13.14 -11.66 -2.34
N ASN A 242 -12.16 -10.80 -2.07
CA ASN A 242 -12.37 -9.36 -1.94
C ASN A 242 -12.35 -8.63 -3.30
N THR A 243 -12.67 -7.35 -3.30
CA THR A 243 -12.76 -6.53 -4.51
C THR A 243 -11.45 -6.34 -5.25
N ASP A 244 -10.28 -6.42 -4.57
CA ASP A 244 -8.97 -6.40 -5.25
C ASP A 244 -8.82 -7.64 -6.13
N PHE A 245 -9.15 -8.84 -5.61
CA PHE A 245 -9.12 -10.07 -6.41
C PHE A 245 -10.17 -10.08 -7.52
N LEU A 246 -11.35 -9.50 -7.31
CA LEU A 246 -12.33 -9.31 -8.38
C LEU A 246 -11.75 -8.43 -9.50
N ALA A 247 -11.09 -7.33 -9.15
CA ALA A 247 -10.44 -6.43 -10.10
C ALA A 247 -9.32 -7.12 -10.89
N LEU A 248 -8.59 -8.06 -10.26
CA LEU A 248 -7.51 -8.81 -10.91
C LEU A 248 -8.00 -9.88 -11.92
N ASN A 249 -9.31 -10.08 -12.08
CA ASN A 249 -9.85 -10.82 -13.22
C ASN A 249 -9.66 -10.06 -14.54
N LEU A 250 -9.48 -8.75 -14.50
CA LEU A 250 -9.14 -7.93 -15.66
C LEU A 250 -7.62 -8.08 -15.96
N PRO A 251 -7.24 -8.54 -17.19
CA PRO A 251 -5.84 -8.86 -17.51
C PRO A 251 -4.87 -7.71 -17.29
N GLU A 252 -5.26 -6.48 -17.63
CA GLU A 252 -4.45 -5.27 -17.50
C GLU A 252 -4.13 -4.96 -16.03
N ARG A 253 -5.07 -5.18 -15.10
CA ARG A 253 -4.85 -5.00 -13.66
C ARG A 253 -4.00 -6.14 -13.07
N ASN A 254 -4.20 -7.36 -13.55
CA ASN A 254 -3.41 -8.53 -13.13
C ASN A 254 -1.92 -8.37 -13.49
N ILE A 255 -1.62 -7.79 -14.65
CA ILE A 255 -0.25 -7.52 -15.10
C ILE A 255 0.48 -6.62 -14.09
N MET A 256 -0.18 -5.61 -13.53
CA MET A 256 0.43 -4.73 -12.52
C MET A 256 0.88 -5.52 -11.29
N LYS A 257 0.02 -6.39 -10.76
CA LYS A 257 0.33 -7.27 -9.63
C LYS A 257 1.45 -8.27 -9.92
N LYS A 258 1.59 -8.72 -11.18
CA LYS A 258 2.69 -9.60 -11.62
C LYS A 258 4.02 -8.83 -11.67
N LYS A 259 4.03 -7.60 -12.21
CA LYS A 259 5.22 -6.75 -12.30
C LYS A 259 5.85 -6.51 -10.92
N THR A 260 5.08 -6.38 -9.84
CA THR A 260 5.60 -6.15 -8.48
C THR A 260 6.29 -7.39 -7.86
N LYS A 261 6.09 -8.57 -8.43
CA LYS A 261 6.62 -9.85 -7.92
C LYS A 261 7.70 -10.46 -8.81
N SER A 262 7.95 -9.90 -10.00
CA SER A 262 8.80 -10.53 -11.03
C SER A 262 10.27 -10.68 -10.60
N ALA A 263 10.79 -9.75 -9.83
CA ALA A 263 12.18 -9.75 -9.39
C ALA A 263 12.41 -10.48 -8.06
N LEU A 264 11.35 -10.91 -7.35
CA LEU A 264 11.46 -11.46 -6.00
C LEU A 264 12.44 -12.64 -5.91
N VAL A 265 12.34 -13.57 -6.86
CA VAL A 265 13.12 -14.82 -6.82
C VAL A 265 14.58 -14.54 -7.14
N SER A 266 14.86 -13.86 -8.26
CA SER A 266 16.23 -13.58 -8.68
C SER A 266 16.94 -12.57 -7.78
N ASP A 267 16.25 -11.58 -7.24
CA ASP A 267 16.84 -10.60 -6.31
C ASP A 267 17.36 -11.27 -5.02
N ILE A 268 16.64 -12.27 -4.50
CA ILE A 268 17.01 -12.95 -3.25
C ILE A 268 17.97 -14.10 -3.50
N LEU A 269 17.72 -14.95 -4.49
CA LEU A 269 18.55 -16.12 -4.76
C LEU A 269 19.86 -15.78 -5.49
N GLY A 270 19.94 -14.62 -6.17
CA GLY A 270 21.07 -14.25 -6.99
C GLY A 270 21.16 -15.02 -8.33
N TYR A 271 20.14 -15.80 -8.67
CA TYR A 271 19.99 -16.51 -9.94
C TYR A 271 18.52 -16.65 -10.32
N GLU A 272 18.25 -16.88 -11.60
CA GLU A 272 16.90 -17.15 -12.08
C GLU A 272 16.49 -18.59 -11.77
N ALA A 273 15.35 -18.76 -11.12
CA ALA A 273 14.67 -20.04 -10.97
C ALA A 273 13.28 -19.96 -11.60
N PRO A 274 12.83 -21.00 -12.31
CA PRO A 274 11.47 -21.07 -12.82
C PRO A 274 10.46 -20.78 -11.72
N ASN A 275 9.52 -19.86 -11.99
CA ASN A 275 8.57 -19.50 -10.97
C ASN A 275 7.17 -19.18 -11.51
N TYR A 276 6.17 -19.46 -10.67
CA TYR A 276 4.78 -19.15 -10.90
C TYR A 276 4.20 -18.48 -9.65
N ILE A 277 4.46 -17.17 -9.48
CA ILE A 277 3.99 -16.41 -8.32
C ILE A 277 3.01 -15.34 -8.77
N ARG A 278 1.70 -15.61 -8.68
CA ARG A 278 0.68 -14.67 -9.18
C ARG A 278 -0.69 -14.87 -8.50
N PRO A 279 -1.62 -13.89 -8.63
CA PRO A 279 -3.03 -14.14 -8.39
C PRO A 279 -3.53 -15.22 -9.36
N THR A 280 -4.26 -16.22 -8.84
CA THR A 280 -4.70 -17.38 -9.62
C THR A 280 -6.22 -17.51 -9.73
N GLY A 281 -6.98 -16.77 -8.92
CA GLY A 281 -8.42 -16.82 -9.01
C GLY A 281 -9.15 -15.94 -8.02
N TYR A 282 -10.41 -15.68 -8.36
CA TYR A 282 -11.38 -15.02 -7.51
C TYR A 282 -12.45 -16.03 -7.08
N LEU A 283 -12.72 -16.08 -5.78
CA LEU A 283 -13.76 -16.91 -5.19
C LEU A 283 -14.49 -16.10 -4.11
N GLU A 284 -15.63 -15.54 -4.44
CA GLU A 284 -16.41 -14.63 -3.60
C GLU A 284 -16.64 -15.14 -2.16
N PRO A 285 -17.01 -16.42 -1.92
CA PRO A 285 -17.22 -16.92 -0.57
C PRO A 285 -16.00 -16.87 0.37
N LEU A 286 -14.79 -16.65 -0.14
CA LEU A 286 -13.62 -16.43 0.69
C LEU A 286 -13.65 -15.08 1.39
N GLY A 287 -14.41 -14.09 0.87
CA GLY A 287 -14.44 -12.74 1.37
C GLY A 287 -13.04 -12.13 1.40
N ASP A 288 -12.67 -11.47 2.48
CA ASP A 288 -11.34 -10.88 2.66
C ASP A 288 -10.25 -11.92 3.03
N LYS A 289 -10.62 -13.17 3.29
CA LYS A 289 -9.66 -14.24 3.56
C LYS A 289 -9.05 -14.76 2.28
N LYS A 290 -7.75 -14.59 2.17
CA LYS A 290 -6.93 -15.07 1.06
C LYS A 290 -6.41 -16.47 1.35
N PHE A 291 -6.60 -17.38 0.41
CA PHE A 291 -5.98 -18.70 0.42
C PHE A 291 -4.69 -18.67 -0.39
N VAL A 292 -3.64 -19.25 0.16
CA VAL A 292 -2.34 -19.41 -0.49
C VAL A 292 -1.93 -20.87 -0.43
N ALA A 293 -1.51 -21.41 -1.58
CA ALA A 293 -0.78 -22.67 -1.65
C ALA A 293 0.57 -22.40 -2.33
N MET A 294 1.66 -22.91 -1.75
CA MET A 294 3.01 -22.74 -2.26
C MET A 294 3.73 -24.07 -2.26
N ILE A 295 4.50 -24.32 -3.33
CA ILE A 295 5.38 -25.47 -3.49
C ILE A 295 6.75 -24.91 -3.87
N ILE A 296 7.80 -25.33 -3.18
CA ILE A 296 9.20 -25.01 -3.50
C ILE A 296 9.96 -26.33 -3.63
N GLU A 297 10.47 -26.63 -4.83
CA GLU A 297 11.40 -27.74 -5.05
C GLU A 297 12.83 -27.23 -4.97
N TYR A 298 13.72 -27.99 -4.32
CA TYR A 298 15.12 -27.62 -4.19
C TYR A 298 16.05 -28.82 -4.05
N TYR A 299 17.33 -28.64 -4.39
CA TYR A 299 18.37 -29.60 -4.08
C TYR A 299 18.96 -29.33 -2.71
N SER A 300 19.13 -30.40 -1.92
CA SER A 300 19.89 -30.48 -0.68
C SER A 300 21.23 -31.17 -0.88
N PHE A 301 21.94 -31.48 0.22
CA PHE A 301 23.24 -32.16 0.17
C PHE A 301 23.12 -33.51 -0.53
N GLY A 302 24.11 -33.85 -1.37
CA GLY A 302 24.10 -35.06 -2.19
C GLY A 302 23.17 -35.00 -3.41
N GLU A 303 22.72 -33.78 -3.78
CA GLU A 303 21.76 -33.53 -4.87
C GLU A 303 20.40 -34.21 -4.68
N PHE A 304 20.03 -34.50 -3.43
CA PHE A 304 18.68 -34.99 -3.14
C PHE A 304 17.68 -33.88 -3.39
N LYS A 305 16.58 -34.23 -4.06
CA LYS A 305 15.44 -33.33 -4.26
C LYS A 305 14.53 -33.39 -3.05
N ASP A 306 14.34 -32.23 -2.46
CA ASP A 306 13.35 -32.00 -1.37
C ASP A 306 12.26 -31.07 -1.85
N GLU A 307 11.10 -31.17 -1.23
CA GLU A 307 9.93 -30.35 -1.53
C GLU A 307 9.37 -29.72 -0.25
N LEU A 308 8.99 -28.45 -0.33
CA LEU A 308 8.32 -27.73 0.74
C LEU A 308 6.90 -27.34 0.29
N TYR A 309 5.90 -27.79 1.02
CA TYR A 309 4.49 -27.48 0.79
C TYR A 309 3.97 -26.57 1.90
N ILE A 310 3.31 -25.48 1.52
CA ILE A 310 2.68 -24.56 2.46
C ILE A 310 1.24 -24.29 2.00
N ALA A 311 0.28 -24.50 2.92
CA ALA A 311 -1.09 -24.07 2.75
C ALA A 311 -1.47 -23.10 3.87
N TRP A 312 -2.09 -21.96 3.51
CA TRP A 312 -2.30 -20.89 4.46
C TRP A 312 -3.53 -20.04 4.11
N ARG A 313 -4.25 -19.58 5.14
CA ARG A 313 -5.36 -18.62 5.00
C ARG A 313 -5.11 -17.40 5.88
N ILE A 314 -5.22 -16.21 5.31
CA ILE A 314 -4.95 -14.94 6.00
C ILE A 314 -6.03 -13.91 5.69
N ASN A 315 -6.27 -13.00 6.64
CA ASN A 315 -7.05 -11.80 6.40
C ASN A 315 -6.16 -10.76 5.71
N ASP A 316 -6.50 -10.36 4.49
CA ASP A 316 -5.64 -9.50 3.65
C ASP A 316 -5.72 -8.02 4.09
N SER A 317 -6.94 -7.48 4.24
CA SER A 317 -7.14 -6.07 4.58
C SER A 317 -6.66 -5.69 5.99
N PRO A 318 -6.95 -6.45 7.07
CA PRO A 318 -6.39 -6.14 8.39
C PRO A 318 -4.86 -6.18 8.44
N ALA A 319 -4.25 -7.11 7.69
CA ALA A 319 -2.79 -7.21 7.62
C ALA A 319 -2.16 -5.94 7.02
N LEU A 320 -2.76 -5.36 5.98
CA LEU A 320 -2.28 -4.11 5.40
C LEU A 320 -2.59 -2.91 6.30
N ALA A 321 -3.75 -2.89 6.94
CA ALA A 321 -4.16 -1.83 7.87
C ALA A 321 -3.16 -1.64 9.02
N GLY A 322 -2.65 -2.74 9.59
CA GLY A 322 -1.59 -2.68 10.61
C GLY A 322 -0.29 -2.04 10.12
N LEU A 323 0.10 -2.31 8.86
CA LEU A 323 1.27 -1.68 8.25
C LEU A 323 1.06 -0.17 8.03
N LEU A 324 -0.16 0.26 7.71
CA LEU A 324 -0.47 1.69 7.52
C LEU A 324 -0.27 2.51 8.80
N VAL A 325 -0.51 1.94 9.98
CA VAL A 325 -0.24 2.60 11.26
C VAL A 325 1.22 3.01 11.38
N ASP A 326 2.14 2.13 10.97
CA ASP A 326 3.57 2.44 10.97
C ASP A 326 3.94 3.41 9.85
N LEU A 327 3.44 3.19 8.64
CA LEU A 327 3.76 4.02 7.47
C LEU A 327 3.37 5.49 7.68
N VAL A 328 2.26 5.77 8.35
CA VAL A 328 1.86 7.13 8.73
C VAL A 328 2.88 7.76 9.67
N ARG A 329 3.31 7.05 10.71
CA ARG A 329 4.29 7.54 11.69
C ARG A 329 5.67 7.71 11.05
N LEU A 330 6.08 6.75 10.21
CA LEU A 330 7.35 6.80 9.47
C LEU A 330 7.37 7.94 8.45
N SER A 331 6.22 8.26 7.83
CA SER A 331 6.08 9.43 6.96
C SER A 331 6.41 10.71 7.71
N ARG A 332 5.87 10.87 8.90
CA ARG A 332 6.16 12.05 9.72
C ARG A 332 7.63 12.09 10.14
N ILE A 333 8.23 10.97 10.54
CA ILE A 333 9.64 10.89 10.92
C ILE A 333 10.55 11.26 9.75
N ALA A 334 10.25 10.79 8.53
CA ALA A 334 11.03 11.15 7.34
C ALA A 334 10.95 12.66 7.04
N LEU A 335 9.76 13.24 7.13
CA LEU A 335 9.56 14.69 6.96
C LEU A 335 10.30 15.50 8.04
N ASP A 336 10.26 15.08 9.29
CA ASP A 336 10.97 15.77 10.40
C ASP A 336 12.50 15.69 10.26
N ARG A 337 13.00 14.64 9.62
CA ARG A 337 14.42 14.47 9.26
C ARG A 337 14.81 15.17 7.97
N GLU A 338 13.87 15.87 7.33
CA GLU A 338 14.05 16.54 6.02
C GLU A 338 14.55 15.58 4.93
N ILE A 339 14.12 14.32 4.97
CA ILE A 339 14.43 13.31 3.95
C ILE A 339 13.31 13.36 2.92
N TYR A 340 13.64 13.82 1.71
CA TYR A 340 12.68 14.01 0.62
C TYR A 340 12.88 12.99 -0.50
N GLY A 341 11.81 12.72 -1.27
CA GLY A 341 11.77 11.65 -2.25
C GLY A 341 11.29 10.35 -1.64
N THR A 342 12.15 9.34 -1.53
CA THR A 342 11.76 8.04 -0.93
C THR A 342 12.87 7.46 -0.05
N VAL A 343 12.51 6.53 0.85
CA VAL A 343 13.44 5.86 1.79
C VAL A 343 13.39 4.36 1.54
N TYR A 344 14.49 3.80 1.05
CA TYR A 344 14.58 2.37 0.72
C TYR A 344 14.34 1.48 1.93
N GLU A 345 14.91 1.79 3.08
CA GLU A 345 14.82 1.00 4.32
C GLU A 345 13.36 0.81 4.78
N ILE A 346 12.53 1.82 4.57
CA ILE A 346 11.08 1.75 4.85
C ILE A 346 10.40 0.90 3.77
N ASN A 347 10.64 1.21 2.51
CA ASN A 347 10.01 0.50 1.40
C ASN A 347 10.38 -0.99 1.36
N ALA A 348 11.63 -1.35 1.64
CA ALA A 348 12.10 -2.73 1.63
C ALA A 348 11.29 -3.62 2.59
N PHE A 349 10.90 -3.10 3.74
CA PHE A 349 10.08 -3.83 4.69
C PHE A 349 8.59 -3.78 4.34
N TYR A 350 8.06 -2.58 4.07
CA TYR A 350 6.61 -2.36 3.95
C TYR A 350 6.05 -2.58 2.55
N MET A 351 6.88 -2.67 1.50
CA MET A 351 6.41 -2.78 0.11
C MET A 351 6.88 -4.07 -0.57
N LYS A 352 6.09 -4.58 -1.52
CA LYS A 352 6.46 -5.72 -2.37
C LYS A 352 7.41 -5.31 -3.48
N LYS A 353 7.23 -4.10 -4.01
CA LYS A 353 8.11 -3.45 -4.96
C LYS A 353 8.68 -2.20 -4.30
N PRO A 354 9.82 -2.31 -3.60
CA PRO A 354 10.39 -1.16 -2.93
C PRO A 354 10.89 -0.11 -3.93
N GLY A 355 10.53 1.16 -3.72
CA GLY A 355 11.22 2.29 -4.34
C GLY A 355 12.57 2.56 -3.65
N PRO A 356 13.55 3.18 -4.32
CA PRO A 356 13.51 3.79 -5.64
C PRO A 356 13.59 2.78 -6.80
N PRO A 357 13.44 3.24 -8.07
CA PRO A 357 13.65 2.38 -9.25
C PRO A 357 14.98 1.64 -9.20
N GLY A 358 14.96 0.35 -9.54
CA GLY A 358 16.15 -0.51 -9.50
C GLY A 358 16.51 -1.05 -8.11
N ALA A 359 15.80 -0.65 -7.07
CA ALA A 359 16.00 -1.21 -5.74
C ALA A 359 15.66 -2.70 -5.71
N LYS A 360 16.52 -3.49 -5.04
CA LYS A 360 16.32 -4.93 -4.90
C LYS A 360 15.27 -5.27 -3.85
N VAL A 361 14.51 -6.31 -4.11
CA VAL A 361 13.70 -6.98 -3.10
C VAL A 361 14.61 -7.84 -2.24
N ILE A 362 14.49 -7.70 -0.93
CA ILE A 362 15.24 -8.50 0.05
C ILE A 362 14.27 -9.20 1.00
N SER A 363 14.75 -10.20 1.75
CA SER A 363 13.94 -10.83 2.79
C SER A 363 13.45 -9.81 3.81
N LYS A 364 12.31 -10.08 4.43
CA LYS A 364 11.74 -9.16 5.42
C LYS A 364 12.52 -9.14 6.71
N PHE A 365 13.24 -10.20 7.05
CA PHE A 365 14.19 -10.20 8.17
C PHE A 365 15.30 -9.17 7.94
N LYS A 366 16.00 -9.20 6.80
CA LYS A 366 17.03 -8.21 6.46
C LYS A 366 16.46 -6.79 6.36
N ALA A 367 15.28 -6.65 5.74
CA ALA A 367 14.60 -5.37 5.62
C ALA A 367 14.23 -4.79 6.98
N TYR A 368 13.81 -5.62 7.94
CA TYR A 368 13.52 -5.19 9.31
C TYR A 368 14.75 -4.69 10.05
N GLU A 369 15.88 -5.40 9.93
CA GLU A 369 17.15 -4.97 10.51
C GLU A 369 17.61 -3.62 9.95
N LEU A 370 17.50 -3.42 8.62
CA LEU A 370 17.80 -2.15 7.97
C LEU A 370 16.89 -1.03 8.45
N LEU A 371 15.59 -1.31 8.61
CA LEU A 371 14.61 -0.37 9.12
C LEU A 371 14.93 0.07 10.56
N LEU A 372 15.23 -0.88 11.45
CA LEU A 372 15.60 -0.57 12.84
C LEU A 372 16.89 0.25 12.90
N LYS A 373 17.88 -0.09 12.08
CA LYS A 373 19.13 0.68 11.96
C LYS A 373 18.87 2.11 11.48
N TRP A 374 18.04 2.29 10.47
CA TRP A 374 17.64 3.62 9.97
C TRP A 374 16.94 4.45 11.03
N LEU A 375 16.10 3.82 11.85
CA LEU A 375 15.41 4.45 12.98
C LEU A 375 16.34 4.76 14.16
N GLY A 376 17.47 4.08 14.29
CA GLY A 376 18.34 4.13 15.47
C GLY A 376 17.76 3.34 16.65
N ILE A 377 16.92 2.35 16.39
CA ILE A 377 16.28 1.50 17.41
C ILE A 377 17.07 0.20 17.53
N LYS A 378 17.42 -0.19 18.76
CA LYS A 378 17.95 -1.54 19.03
C LYS A 378 16.80 -2.56 19.04
N ASP A 379 17.02 -3.72 18.45
CA ASP A 379 16.05 -4.82 18.55
C ASP A 379 15.91 -5.22 20.04
N PRO A 380 14.71 -5.18 20.62
CA PRO A 380 14.52 -5.52 22.02
C PRO A 380 14.77 -7.00 22.34
N ARG A 381 15.01 -7.85 21.32
CA ARG A 381 15.41 -9.27 21.49
C ARG A 381 16.92 -9.46 21.62
N THR A 382 17.72 -8.45 21.27
CA THR A 382 19.19 -8.42 21.38
C THR A 382 19.63 -7.43 22.47
#